data_b01df0356e6594da399137ac7cace832
#
_entry.id   b01df0356e6594da399137ac7cace832
#
_cell.length_a   1.000
_cell.length_b   1.000
_cell.length_c   1.000
_cell.angle_alpha   90.00
_cell.angle_beta   90.00
_cell.angle_gamma   90.00
#
_symmetry.space_group_name_H-M   'P 1'
#
loop_
_entity.id
_entity.type
_entity.pdbx_description
1 polymer ?
#
loop_
_entity_poly.entity_id
_entity_poly.type
_entity_poly.pdbx_seq_one_letter_code
_entity_poly.pdbx_strand_id
1 'polypeptide(L)' 'MKNKDLIKNYYDQLAELQKQYWFEGMETKEYCVRYDAINKRIAELENE' A
#
# COMPACT_ATOMS: atom_id res chain seq x y z
N MET A 1 2.80 -18.56 -9.05
CA MET A 1 1.68 -17.70 -8.96
C MET A 1 1.99 -16.28 -9.30
N LYS A 2 1.34 -15.80 -10.35
CA LYS A 2 1.68 -14.52 -10.94
C LYS A 2 1.47 -13.34 -10.00
N ASN A 3 0.42 -13.41 -9.21
CA ASN A 3 0.06 -12.25 -8.39
C ASN A 3 0.85 -12.13 -7.11
N LYS A 4 1.59 -13.16 -6.77
CA LYS A 4 2.34 -13.16 -5.52
C LYS A 4 3.39 -12.06 -5.49
N ASP A 5 4.10 -11.89 -6.60
CA ASP A 5 5.13 -10.85 -6.70
C ASP A 5 4.53 -9.45 -6.68
N LEU A 6 3.37 -9.30 -7.34
CA LEU A 6 2.69 -8.02 -7.34
C LEU A 6 2.18 -7.66 -5.94
N ILE A 7 1.61 -8.65 -5.24
CA ILE A 7 1.13 -8.43 -3.89
C ILE A 7 2.28 -8.02 -2.98
N LYS A 8 3.42 -8.68 -3.11
CA LYS A 8 4.59 -8.33 -2.33
C LYS A 8 5.02 -6.89 -2.59
N ASN A 9 4.99 -6.47 -3.84
CA ASN A 9 5.34 -5.09 -4.19
C ASN A 9 4.40 -4.09 -3.53
N TYR A 10 3.12 -4.40 -3.48
CA TYR A 10 2.16 -3.51 -2.82
C TYR A 10 2.38 -3.45 -1.31
N TYR A 11 2.72 -4.58 -0.70
CA TYR A 11 3.06 -4.56 0.73
C TYR A 11 4.31 -3.73 0.99
N ASP A 12 5.29 -3.81 0.09
CA ASP A 12 6.48 -2.96 0.20
C ASP A 12 6.10 -1.48 0.09
N GLN A 13 5.16 -1.16 -0.79
CA GLN A 13 4.67 0.21 -0.92
C GLN A 13 3.97 0.68 0.35
N LEU A 14 3.22 -0.19 1.00
CA LEU A 14 2.59 0.15 2.27
C LEU A 14 3.63 0.48 3.34
N ALA A 15 4.68 -0.32 3.42
CA ALA A 15 5.74 -0.08 4.39
C ALA A 15 6.42 1.27 4.12
N GLU A 16 6.68 1.56 2.86
CA GLU A 16 7.29 2.83 2.45
C GLU A 16 6.37 4.01 2.79
N LEU A 17 5.08 3.82 2.54
CA LEU A 17 4.10 4.85 2.82
C LEU A 17 4.03 5.17 4.32
N GLN A 18 4.06 4.14 5.17
CA GLN A 18 4.08 4.34 6.61
C GLN A 18 5.32 5.12 7.04
N LYS A 19 6.45 4.80 6.42
CA LYS A 19 7.70 5.48 6.69
C LYS A 19 7.60 6.96 6.35
N GLN A 20 7.04 7.27 5.19
CA GLN A 20 6.86 8.64 4.75
C GLN A 20 5.94 9.40 5.69
N TYR A 21 4.87 8.75 6.13
CA TYR A 21 3.92 9.37 7.02
C TYR A 21 4.58 9.75 8.36
N TRP A 22 5.34 8.82 8.94
CA TRP A 22 5.92 9.04 10.26
C TRP A 22 7.17 9.90 10.25
N PHE A 23 7.99 9.80 9.21
CA PHE A 23 9.29 10.47 9.21
C PHE A 23 9.32 11.70 8.32
N GLU A 24 8.48 11.79 7.31
CA GLU A 24 8.50 12.93 6.39
C GLU A 24 7.32 13.87 6.60
N GLY A 25 6.40 13.53 7.49
CA GLY A 25 5.33 14.45 7.86
C GLY A 25 4.19 14.51 6.85
N MET A 26 3.85 13.39 6.22
CA MET A 26 2.72 13.34 5.30
C MET A 26 1.42 13.63 6.04
N GLU A 27 0.50 14.33 5.36
CA GLU A 27 -0.82 14.59 5.92
C GLU A 27 -1.59 13.30 6.14
N THR A 28 -2.33 13.24 7.25
CA THR A 28 -3.11 12.05 7.57
C THR A 28 -4.11 11.73 6.47
N LYS A 29 -4.75 12.74 5.91
CA LYS A 29 -5.72 12.53 4.85
C LYS A 29 -5.09 11.90 3.62
N GLU A 30 -3.93 12.39 3.21
CA GLU A 30 -3.22 11.85 2.07
C GLU A 30 -2.77 10.42 2.34
N TYR A 31 -2.26 10.18 3.53
CA TYR A 31 -1.85 8.83 3.95
C TYR A 31 -3.02 7.85 3.85
N CYS A 32 -4.18 8.23 4.38
CA CYS A 32 -5.35 7.35 4.36
C CYS A 32 -5.80 7.04 2.94
N VAL A 33 -5.80 8.03 2.05
CA VAL A 33 -6.21 7.83 0.66
C VAL A 33 -5.27 6.85 -0.04
N ARG A 34 -3.97 7.05 0.13
CA ARG A 34 -2.98 6.18 -0.50
C ARG A 34 -3.02 4.77 0.07
N TYR A 35 -3.14 4.67 1.38
CA TYR A 35 -3.20 3.39 2.06
C TYR A 35 -4.40 2.58 1.57
N ASP A 36 -5.55 3.23 1.50
CA ASP A 36 -6.78 2.57 1.05
C ASP A 36 -6.66 2.10 -0.40
N ALA A 37 -6.07 2.91 -1.26
CA ALA A 37 -5.90 2.55 -2.66
C ALA A 37 -5.02 1.31 -2.82
N ILE A 38 -3.93 1.24 -2.07
CA ILE A 38 -3.03 0.09 -2.14
C ILE A 38 -3.71 -1.16 -1.60
N ASN A 39 -4.41 -1.05 -0.47
CA ASN A 39 -5.12 -2.18 0.11
C ASN A 39 -6.18 -2.72 -0.83
N LYS A 40 -6.85 -1.82 -1.54
CA LYS A 40 -7.87 -2.22 -2.50
C LYS A 40 -7.27 -3.06 -3.62
N ARG A 41 -6.10 -2.66 -4.11
CA ARG A 41 -5.41 -3.43 -5.14
C ARG A 41 -4.98 -4.80 -4.64
N ILE A 42 -4.47 -4.85 -3.41
CA ILE A 42 -4.08 -6.13 -2.82
C ILE A 42 -5.28 -7.05 -2.73
N ALA A 43 -6.41 -6.54 -2.27
CA ALA A 43 -7.63 -7.36 -2.15
C ALA A 43 -8.07 -7.88 -3.52
N GLU A 44 -7.99 -7.05 -4.55
CA GLU A 44 -8.34 -7.48 -5.90
C GLU A 44 -7.43 -8.60 -6.38
N LEU A 45 -6.14 -8.47 -6.13
CA LEU A 45 -5.18 -9.49 -6.56
C LEU A 45 -5.35 -10.79 -5.78
N GLU A 46 -5.68 -10.70 -4.51
CA GLU A 46 -5.87 -11.89 -3.69
C GLU A 46 -7.14 -12.65 -4.06
N ASN A 47 -8.10 -11.95 -4.64
CA ASN A 47 -9.36 -12.58 -5.05
C ASN A 47 -9.28 -13.21 -6.45
N GLU A 48 -8.21 -13.01 -7.15
CA GLU A 48 -8.02 -13.69 -8.44
C GLU A 48 -7.50 -15.09 -8.22
#